data_411beb560f4818531d0799abd30d9390
#
_entry.id   411beb560f4818531d0799abd30d9390
#
_cell.length_a   1.000
_cell.length_b   1.000
_cell.length_c   1.000
_cell.angle_alpha   90.00
_cell.angle_beta   90.00
_cell.angle_gamma   90.00
#
_symmetry.space_group_name_H-M   'P 1'
#
loop_
_entity.id
_entity.type
_entity.pdbx_description
1 polymer ?
#
loop_
_entity_poly.entity_id
_entity_poly.type
_entity_poly.pdbx_seq_one_letter_code
_entity_poly.pdbx_strand_id
1 'polypeptide(L)'
;SDETREMLKAWSHAHDLDAIVSTDGDADRPLLADETGQVVPGDVLGQITGAFLGADIAVTPVSSNTGAETVFDRVIRTKIGSPHVIAGMQCGGKVVGYEANGGFLLGFAANGLAPLMTRDAVLPLVATLVAAKGQGVAALVASQPPRFTAADRLQEVPTEWSLALVASLRDDADRRADFLAGFGSDAVAVDETDGLRMTLADGRIVHLRPSGNAPECRFYAEAGSVDAAQDTLALGLGVLGKALR
;
A
#
# COMPACT_ATOMS: atom_id res chain seq x y z
N SER A 1 1.52 6.07 14.85
CA SER A 1 0.69 5.59 15.98
C SER A 1 -0.65 6.30 15.98
N ASP A 2 -1.63 5.78 16.72
CA ASP A 2 -2.94 6.43 16.87
C ASP A 2 -2.81 7.78 17.56
N GLU A 3 -1.94 7.91 18.54
CA GLU A 3 -1.61 9.18 19.20
C GLU A 3 -1.13 10.24 18.20
N THR A 4 -0.27 9.85 17.25
CA THR A 4 0.18 10.77 16.19
C THR A 4 -0.98 11.20 15.30
N ARG A 5 -1.88 10.29 14.94
CA ARG A 5 -3.06 10.61 14.11
C ARG A 5 -4.01 11.56 14.82
N GLU A 6 -4.29 11.34 16.11
CA GLU A 6 -5.12 12.25 16.91
C GLU A 6 -4.47 13.63 17.07
N MET A 7 -3.16 13.69 17.27
CA MET A 7 -2.42 14.94 17.32
C MET A 7 -2.49 15.72 16.00
N LEU A 8 -2.36 15.05 14.84
CA LEU A 8 -2.47 15.71 13.52
C LEU A 8 -3.86 16.29 13.30
N LYS A 9 -4.93 15.58 13.67
CA LYS A 9 -6.31 16.10 13.62
C LYS A 9 -6.48 17.32 14.51
N ALA A 10 -5.99 17.24 15.75
CA ALA A 10 -6.08 18.36 16.70
C ALA A 10 -5.34 19.60 16.19
N TRP A 11 -4.15 19.43 15.61
CA TRP A 11 -3.37 20.53 15.05
C TRP A 11 -4.03 21.15 13.82
N SER A 12 -4.53 20.33 12.90
CA SER A 12 -5.24 20.81 11.72
C SER A 12 -6.40 21.74 12.11
N HIS A 13 -7.25 21.31 13.03
CA HIS A 13 -8.38 22.10 13.51
C HIS A 13 -7.96 23.34 14.33
N ALA A 14 -6.94 23.22 15.19
CA ALA A 14 -6.51 24.32 16.06
C ALA A 14 -5.85 25.47 15.28
N HIS A 15 -5.23 25.19 14.14
CA HIS A 15 -4.43 26.15 13.39
C HIS A 15 -4.95 26.45 11.98
N ASP A 16 -6.11 25.89 11.61
CA ASP A 16 -6.73 26.08 10.28
C ASP A 16 -5.73 25.79 9.14
N LEU A 17 -5.12 24.60 9.20
CA LEU A 17 -4.04 24.23 8.28
C LEU A 17 -4.61 23.64 6.99
N ASP A 18 -4.04 24.03 5.84
CA ASP A 18 -4.34 23.44 4.54
C ASP A 18 -3.78 22.01 4.41
N ALA A 19 -2.68 21.71 5.10
CA ALA A 19 -2.06 20.38 5.17
C ALA A 19 -0.98 20.37 6.25
N ILE A 20 -0.58 19.15 6.69
CA ILE A 20 0.59 18.93 7.54
C ILE A 20 1.56 18.03 6.80
N VAL A 21 2.83 18.46 6.71
CA VAL A 21 3.90 17.71 6.06
C VAL A 21 5.01 17.38 7.04
N SER A 22 5.56 16.18 6.92
CA SER A 22 6.70 15.71 7.69
C SER A 22 7.43 14.60 6.94
N THR A 23 8.52 14.13 7.51
CA THR A 23 9.23 12.92 7.08
C THR A 23 9.50 12.02 8.28
N ASP A 24 9.92 10.80 8.03
CA ASP A 24 10.50 9.95 9.06
C ASP A 24 11.94 10.36 9.42
N GLY A 25 12.59 9.63 10.34
CA GLY A 25 13.85 10.06 10.94
C GLY A 25 15.04 10.13 9.99
N ASP A 26 15.05 9.36 8.90
CA ASP A 26 16.06 9.37 7.84
C ASP A 26 15.62 10.14 6.59
N ALA A 27 14.43 10.79 6.67
CA ALA A 27 13.90 11.75 5.70
C ALA A 27 13.71 11.19 4.28
N ASP A 28 13.48 9.89 4.14
CA ASP A 28 13.27 9.23 2.85
C ASP A 28 11.82 8.74 2.63
N ARG A 29 10.95 8.87 3.64
CA ARG A 29 9.52 8.56 3.59
C ARG A 29 8.69 9.76 4.00
N PRO A 30 7.78 10.22 3.13
CA PRO A 30 6.93 11.38 3.43
C PRO A 30 5.79 11.00 4.38
N LEU A 31 5.33 11.98 5.13
CA LEU A 31 4.04 12.00 5.79
C LEU A 31 3.29 13.25 5.31
N LEU A 32 2.14 13.08 4.73
CA LEU A 32 1.20 14.14 4.39
C LEU A 32 -0.11 13.89 5.12
N ALA A 33 -0.60 14.85 5.86
CA ALA A 33 -1.98 14.86 6.33
C ALA A 33 -2.73 16.02 5.63
N ASP A 34 -3.98 15.76 5.31
CA ASP A 34 -4.87 16.73 4.68
C ASP A 34 -5.36 17.81 5.66
N GLU A 35 -6.19 18.73 5.18
CA GLU A 35 -6.78 19.82 5.96
C GLU A 35 -7.67 19.36 7.11
N THR A 36 -8.05 18.07 7.15
CA THR A 36 -8.79 17.46 8.28
C THR A 36 -7.87 16.74 9.27
N GLY A 37 -6.55 16.72 8.98
CA GLY A 37 -5.55 15.96 9.74
C GLY A 37 -5.53 14.47 9.45
N GLN A 38 -6.22 14.01 8.39
CA GLN A 38 -6.15 12.62 7.95
C GLN A 38 -4.87 12.36 7.17
N VAL A 39 -4.13 11.33 7.58
CA VAL A 39 -2.90 10.94 6.87
C VAL A 39 -3.24 10.31 5.54
N VAL A 40 -2.64 10.84 4.47
CA VAL A 40 -2.74 10.27 3.11
C VAL A 40 -1.91 8.97 3.05
N PRO A 41 -2.50 7.83 2.64
CA PRO A 41 -1.75 6.60 2.46
C PRO A 41 -0.60 6.76 1.44
N GLY A 42 0.56 6.15 1.72
CA GLY A 42 1.75 6.35 0.90
C GLY A 42 1.61 5.86 -0.54
N ASP A 43 0.83 4.82 -0.78
CA ASP A 43 0.53 4.33 -2.13
C ASP A 43 -0.42 5.28 -2.90
N VAL A 44 -1.39 5.90 -2.21
CA VAL A 44 -2.24 6.96 -2.80
C VAL A 44 -1.39 8.20 -3.13
N LEU A 45 -0.47 8.58 -2.23
CA LEU A 45 0.47 9.66 -2.47
C LEU A 45 1.35 9.39 -3.70
N GLY A 46 1.82 8.15 -3.85
CA GLY A 46 2.57 7.70 -5.02
C GLY A 46 1.76 7.75 -6.32
N GLN A 47 0.50 7.35 -6.29
CA GLN A 47 -0.43 7.42 -7.43
C GLN A 47 -0.66 8.87 -7.87
N ILE A 48 -0.99 9.76 -6.94
CA ILE A 48 -1.20 11.19 -7.22
C ILE A 48 0.07 11.80 -7.82
N THR A 49 1.23 11.53 -7.23
CA THR A 49 2.52 12.06 -7.69
C THR A 49 2.87 11.56 -9.09
N GLY A 50 2.73 10.25 -9.34
CA GLY A 50 3.00 9.67 -10.65
C GLY A 50 2.09 10.23 -11.74
N ALA A 51 0.79 10.33 -11.48
CA ALA A 51 -0.18 10.93 -12.39
C ALA A 51 0.14 12.41 -12.67
N PHE A 52 0.45 13.19 -11.64
CA PHE A 52 0.82 14.61 -11.77
C PHE A 52 2.08 14.81 -12.63
N LEU A 53 3.05 13.90 -12.55
CA LEU A 53 4.27 13.94 -13.35
C LEU A 53 4.10 13.38 -14.77
N GLY A 54 2.94 12.81 -15.10
CA GLY A 54 2.63 12.22 -16.40
C GLY A 54 3.34 10.88 -16.62
N ALA A 55 3.46 10.08 -15.57
CA ALA A 55 3.97 8.70 -15.68
C ALA A 55 2.95 7.79 -16.37
N ASP A 56 3.44 6.90 -17.23
CA ASP A 56 2.63 5.89 -17.90
C ASP A 56 2.72 4.53 -17.16
N ILE A 57 3.83 4.31 -16.43
CA ILE A 57 4.14 3.04 -15.79
C ILE A 57 4.39 3.26 -14.29
N ALA A 58 3.72 2.49 -13.46
CA ALA A 58 4.00 2.40 -12.03
C ALA A 58 4.66 1.06 -11.67
N VAL A 59 5.68 1.09 -10.83
CA VAL A 59 6.29 -0.08 -10.21
C VAL A 59 6.08 0.02 -8.71
N THR A 60 5.37 -0.95 -8.13
CA THR A 60 4.98 -0.89 -6.73
C THR A 60 4.85 -2.29 -6.14
N PRO A 61 5.07 -2.48 -4.83
CA PRO A 61 4.92 -3.79 -4.21
C PRO A 61 3.49 -4.34 -4.30
N VAL A 62 3.37 -5.66 -4.18
CA VAL A 62 2.07 -6.37 -4.12
C VAL A 62 1.21 -5.95 -2.93
N SER A 63 1.77 -5.26 -1.94
CA SER A 63 1.05 -4.73 -0.77
C SER A 63 0.44 -3.35 -0.98
N SER A 64 0.77 -2.65 -2.07
CA SER A 64 0.14 -1.37 -2.43
C SER A 64 -1.24 -1.62 -3.05
N ASN A 65 -2.16 -0.67 -2.86
CA ASN A 65 -3.54 -0.82 -3.32
C ASN A 65 -3.66 -0.94 -4.85
N THR A 66 -4.77 -1.52 -5.31
CA THR A 66 -5.03 -1.76 -6.74
C THR A 66 -5.60 -0.55 -7.48
N GLY A 67 -5.74 0.59 -6.85
CA GLY A 67 -6.09 1.84 -7.54
C GLY A 67 -5.07 2.20 -8.64
N ALA A 68 -3.82 1.78 -8.47
CA ALA A 68 -2.76 1.99 -9.45
C ALA A 68 -3.12 1.50 -10.86
N GLU A 69 -3.81 0.35 -10.97
CA GLU A 69 -4.23 -0.26 -12.24
C GLU A 69 -5.26 0.58 -13.01
N THR A 70 -5.88 1.54 -12.32
CA THR A 70 -6.83 2.49 -12.95
C THR A 70 -6.15 3.82 -13.30
N VAL A 71 -5.05 4.14 -12.61
CA VAL A 71 -4.33 5.42 -12.76
C VAL A 71 -3.28 5.37 -13.87
N PHE A 72 -2.59 4.22 -14.02
CA PHE A 72 -1.48 4.06 -14.95
C PHE A 72 -1.81 3.07 -16.07
N ASP A 73 -1.22 3.28 -17.24
CA ASP A 73 -1.40 2.37 -18.39
C ASP A 73 -0.84 0.97 -18.11
N ARG A 74 0.20 0.90 -17.26
CA ARG A 74 0.83 -0.34 -16.86
C ARG A 74 1.28 -0.30 -15.40
N VAL A 75 0.98 -1.35 -14.65
CA VAL A 75 1.49 -1.56 -13.29
C VAL A 75 2.36 -2.82 -13.25
N ILE A 76 3.55 -2.70 -12.67
CA ILE A 76 4.46 -3.82 -12.41
C ILE A 76 4.49 -4.06 -10.91
N ARG A 77 3.99 -5.22 -10.48
CA ARG A 77 3.99 -5.62 -9.08
C ARG A 77 5.30 -6.31 -8.71
N THR A 78 5.86 -5.94 -7.57
CA THR A 78 7.14 -6.47 -7.07
C THR A 78 7.00 -7.03 -5.66
N LYS A 79 8.04 -7.69 -5.19
CA LYS A 79 8.21 -7.95 -3.75
C LYS A 79 8.30 -6.63 -2.98
N ILE A 80 7.97 -6.69 -1.68
CA ILE A 80 8.08 -5.54 -0.79
C ILE A 80 9.56 -5.18 -0.59
N GLY A 81 9.87 -3.90 -0.75
CA GLY A 81 11.19 -3.32 -0.55
C GLY A 81 11.72 -2.58 -1.78
N SER A 82 12.30 -1.40 -1.54
CA SER A 82 12.78 -0.50 -2.60
C SER A 82 13.78 -1.13 -3.57
N PRO A 83 14.67 -2.08 -3.20
CA PRO A 83 15.52 -2.74 -4.18
C PRO A 83 14.74 -3.49 -5.27
N HIS A 84 13.61 -4.09 -4.92
CA HIS A 84 12.75 -4.78 -5.89
C HIS A 84 11.99 -3.80 -6.79
N VAL A 85 11.54 -2.67 -6.23
CA VAL A 85 10.92 -1.59 -6.99
C VAL A 85 11.91 -1.02 -8.01
N ILE A 86 13.14 -0.69 -7.57
CA ILE A 86 14.21 -0.18 -8.44
C ILE A 86 14.51 -1.18 -9.58
N ALA A 87 14.61 -2.47 -9.26
CA ALA A 87 14.83 -3.51 -10.28
C ALA A 87 13.68 -3.55 -11.31
N GLY A 88 12.42 -3.44 -10.87
CA GLY A 88 11.25 -3.40 -11.75
C GLY A 88 11.21 -2.16 -12.65
N MET A 89 11.79 -1.03 -12.21
CA MET A 89 11.84 0.22 -12.96
C MET A 89 12.81 0.20 -14.16
N GLN A 90 13.60 -0.86 -14.35
CA GLN A 90 14.48 -1.02 -15.51
C GLN A 90 13.70 -1.29 -16.81
N CYS A 91 12.38 -1.25 -16.78
CA CYS A 91 11.51 -1.47 -17.94
C CYS A 91 11.55 -0.32 -18.99
N GLY A 92 12.14 0.83 -18.65
CA GLY A 92 12.15 2.03 -19.50
C GLY A 92 10.80 2.74 -19.56
N GLY A 93 10.73 3.83 -20.34
CA GLY A 93 9.52 4.65 -20.47
C GLY A 93 9.36 5.68 -19.33
N LYS A 94 8.18 6.26 -19.23
CA LYS A 94 7.86 7.21 -18.14
C LYS A 94 7.44 6.44 -16.88
N VAL A 95 8.43 5.84 -16.22
CA VAL A 95 8.24 4.96 -15.08
C VAL A 95 8.45 5.69 -13.76
N VAL A 96 7.56 5.43 -12.81
CA VAL A 96 7.73 5.80 -11.40
C VAL A 96 7.71 4.56 -10.53
N GLY A 97 8.38 4.63 -9.37
CA GLY A 97 8.34 3.60 -8.34
C GLY A 97 7.83 4.18 -7.03
N TYR A 98 7.03 3.43 -6.28
CA TYR A 98 6.61 3.84 -4.95
C TYR A 98 6.20 2.65 -4.09
N GLU A 99 6.16 2.88 -2.79
CA GLU A 99 5.75 1.89 -1.79
C GLU A 99 4.62 2.44 -0.91
N ALA A 100 3.89 1.57 -0.23
CA ALA A 100 2.82 1.96 0.71
C ALA A 100 3.33 2.81 1.89
N ASN A 101 4.64 2.81 2.16
CA ASN A 101 5.28 3.70 3.14
C ASN A 101 5.53 5.13 2.62
N GLY A 102 5.21 5.42 1.35
CA GLY A 102 5.34 6.73 0.71
C GLY A 102 6.66 7.00 0.01
N GLY A 103 7.68 6.14 0.19
CA GLY A 103 8.94 6.28 -0.55
C GLY A 103 8.69 6.29 -2.05
N PHE A 104 9.16 7.33 -2.76
CA PHE A 104 8.90 7.57 -4.18
C PHE A 104 10.18 7.64 -4.98
N LEU A 105 10.16 7.11 -6.20
CA LEU A 105 11.29 7.10 -7.13
C LEU A 105 10.85 7.62 -8.51
N LEU A 106 11.64 8.52 -9.08
CA LEU A 106 11.38 9.10 -10.40
C LEU A 106 12.34 8.47 -11.44
N GLY A 107 11.81 7.69 -12.37
CA GLY A 107 12.61 6.97 -13.36
C GLY A 107 12.78 7.70 -14.70
N PHE A 108 12.19 8.88 -14.88
CA PHE A 108 12.27 9.65 -16.12
C PHE A 108 12.38 11.15 -15.82
N ALA A 109 12.78 11.94 -16.80
CA ALA A 109 12.83 13.41 -16.65
C ALA A 109 11.41 14.00 -16.76
N ALA A 110 10.96 14.72 -15.73
CA ALA A 110 9.63 15.31 -15.66
C ALA A 110 9.67 16.72 -15.06
N ASN A 111 8.96 17.65 -15.66
CA ASN A 111 8.80 19.02 -15.15
C ASN A 111 10.13 19.73 -14.77
N GLY A 112 11.21 19.46 -15.55
CA GLY A 112 12.54 20.01 -15.28
C GLY A 112 13.35 19.26 -14.22
N LEU A 113 12.81 18.19 -13.64
CA LEU A 113 13.51 17.31 -12.70
C LEU A 113 14.22 16.20 -13.44
N ALA A 114 15.45 15.88 -13.02
CA ALA A 114 16.17 14.70 -13.48
C ALA A 114 15.64 13.42 -12.80
N PRO A 115 15.81 12.23 -13.43
CA PRO A 115 15.51 10.97 -12.78
C PRO A 115 16.27 10.82 -11.45
N LEU A 116 15.57 10.28 -10.44
CA LEU A 116 16.15 10.01 -9.13
C LEU A 116 15.72 8.60 -8.68
N MET A 117 16.66 7.64 -8.76
CA MET A 117 16.43 6.22 -8.48
C MET A 117 16.71 5.88 -7.00
N THR A 118 16.38 6.80 -6.11
CA THR A 118 16.38 6.61 -4.65
C THR A 118 15.11 7.20 -4.07
N ARG A 119 14.74 6.77 -2.85
CA ARG A 119 13.53 7.28 -2.21
C ARG A 119 13.62 8.78 -1.96
N ASP A 120 12.61 9.48 -2.39
CA ASP A 120 12.43 10.93 -2.25
C ASP A 120 11.15 11.19 -1.47
N ALA A 121 11.26 11.84 -0.33
CA ALA A 121 10.11 12.25 0.47
C ALA A 121 9.54 13.60 0.03
N VAL A 122 10.36 14.49 -0.54
CA VAL A 122 9.97 15.87 -0.84
C VAL A 122 9.10 15.95 -2.09
N LEU A 123 9.49 15.23 -3.16
CA LEU A 123 8.76 15.26 -4.43
C LEU A 123 7.28 14.87 -4.27
N PRO A 124 6.92 13.76 -3.60
CA PRO A 124 5.51 13.41 -3.44
C PRO A 124 4.73 14.40 -2.57
N LEU A 125 5.35 15.04 -1.58
CA LEU A 125 4.72 16.11 -0.80
C LEU A 125 4.40 17.32 -1.69
N VAL A 126 5.41 17.84 -2.39
CA VAL A 126 5.25 19.03 -3.24
C VAL A 126 4.29 18.77 -4.41
N ALA A 127 4.44 17.66 -5.11
CA ALA A 127 3.58 17.30 -6.25
C ALA A 127 2.11 17.20 -5.83
N THR A 128 1.82 16.55 -4.69
CA THR A 128 0.45 16.43 -4.18
C THR A 128 -0.13 17.77 -3.76
N LEU A 129 0.63 18.61 -3.05
CA LEU A 129 0.17 19.96 -2.67
C LEU A 129 -0.12 20.85 -3.89
N VAL A 130 0.73 20.75 -4.93
CA VAL A 130 0.48 21.50 -6.18
C VAL A 130 -0.75 20.95 -6.91
N ALA A 131 -0.92 19.63 -6.98
CA ALA A 131 -2.10 19.01 -7.58
C ALA A 131 -3.40 19.33 -6.83
N ALA A 132 -3.34 19.49 -5.50
CA ALA A 132 -4.47 19.85 -4.65
C ALA A 132 -4.87 21.32 -4.71
N LYS A 133 -4.06 22.17 -5.37
CA LYS A 133 -4.29 23.62 -5.40
C LYS A 133 -5.70 23.95 -5.91
N GLY A 134 -6.45 24.67 -5.08
CA GLY A 134 -7.80 25.15 -5.38
C GLY A 134 -8.93 24.18 -5.04
N GLN A 135 -8.64 22.94 -4.63
CA GLN A 135 -9.65 21.97 -4.21
C GLN A 135 -9.43 21.38 -2.81
N GLY A 136 -8.19 21.46 -2.28
CA GLY A 136 -7.78 20.82 -1.03
C GLY A 136 -7.24 19.39 -1.23
N VAL A 137 -6.46 18.93 -0.25
CA VAL A 137 -5.84 17.59 -0.28
C VAL A 137 -6.89 16.50 -0.09
N ALA A 138 -7.83 16.68 0.83
CA ALA A 138 -8.89 15.71 1.09
C ALA A 138 -9.74 15.43 -0.16
N ALA A 139 -10.12 16.49 -0.90
CA ALA A 139 -10.88 16.34 -2.15
C ALA A 139 -10.06 15.64 -3.24
N LEU A 140 -8.77 15.95 -3.36
CA LEU A 140 -7.87 15.27 -4.29
C LEU A 140 -7.74 13.78 -3.96
N VAL A 141 -7.57 13.43 -2.69
CA VAL A 141 -7.51 12.04 -2.23
C VAL A 141 -8.83 11.31 -2.46
N ALA A 142 -9.96 11.95 -2.17
CA ALA A 142 -11.29 11.37 -2.40
C ALA A 142 -11.60 11.14 -3.89
N SER A 143 -10.91 11.83 -4.81
CA SER A 143 -11.04 11.61 -6.25
C SER A 143 -10.25 10.41 -6.77
N GLN A 144 -9.37 9.82 -5.95
CA GLN A 144 -8.60 8.65 -6.34
C GLN A 144 -9.49 7.38 -6.35
N PRO A 145 -9.09 6.32 -7.08
CA PRO A 145 -9.82 5.06 -7.07
C PRO A 145 -10.07 4.58 -5.63
N PRO A 146 -11.32 4.20 -5.27
CA PRO A 146 -11.68 3.86 -3.89
C PRO A 146 -11.16 2.47 -3.50
N ARG A 147 -9.87 2.38 -3.27
CA ARG A 147 -9.16 1.18 -2.82
C ARG A 147 -8.42 1.48 -1.52
N PHE A 148 -8.80 0.81 -0.46
CA PHE A 148 -8.32 1.06 0.90
C PHE A 148 -7.62 -0.17 1.44
N THR A 149 -6.45 0.03 2.03
CA THR A 149 -5.63 -1.04 2.59
C THR A 149 -5.62 -0.98 4.11
N ALA A 150 -5.54 -2.15 4.73
CA ALA A 150 -5.28 -2.33 6.15
C ALA A 150 -4.26 -3.44 6.33
N ALA A 151 -3.38 -3.33 7.32
CA ALA A 151 -2.35 -4.34 7.58
C ALA A 151 -2.05 -4.46 9.06
N ASP A 152 -1.81 -5.69 9.50
CA ASP A 152 -1.29 -6.00 10.83
C ASP A 152 -0.60 -7.38 10.78
N ARG A 153 -0.18 -7.90 11.91
CA ARG A 153 0.60 -9.13 12.03
C ARG A 153 0.23 -9.95 13.25
N LEU A 154 0.42 -11.26 13.14
CA LEU A 154 0.54 -12.13 14.30
C LEU A 154 2.01 -12.23 14.68
N GLN A 155 2.31 -11.89 15.92
CA GLN A 155 3.63 -12.02 16.53
C GLN A 155 3.83 -13.40 17.15
N GLU A 156 5.06 -13.75 17.46
CA GLU A 156 5.45 -15.02 18.09
C GLU A 156 5.04 -16.27 17.25
N VAL A 157 4.98 -16.11 15.93
CA VAL A 157 4.71 -17.17 15.00
C VAL A 157 6.02 -17.65 14.39
N PRO A 158 6.45 -18.91 14.62
CA PRO A 158 7.63 -19.47 13.96
C PRO A 158 7.55 -19.32 12.44
N THR A 159 8.64 -18.86 11.83
CA THR A 159 8.67 -18.60 10.37
C THR A 159 8.35 -19.84 9.56
N GLU A 160 8.80 -21.02 9.99
CA GLU A 160 8.50 -22.30 9.35
C GLU A 160 7.00 -22.63 9.31
N TRP A 161 6.22 -22.23 10.33
CA TRP A 161 4.78 -22.46 10.34
C TRP A 161 4.07 -21.55 9.34
N SER A 162 4.48 -20.29 9.27
CA SER A 162 3.95 -19.33 8.29
C SER A 162 4.26 -19.77 6.86
N LEU A 163 5.49 -20.25 6.61
CA LEU A 163 5.91 -20.76 5.31
C LEU A 163 5.13 -22.03 4.94
N ALA A 164 4.96 -22.96 5.88
CA ALA A 164 4.19 -24.20 5.64
C ALA A 164 2.71 -23.89 5.35
N LEU A 165 2.11 -22.95 6.07
CA LEU A 165 0.74 -22.50 5.80
C LEU A 165 0.62 -21.91 4.40
N VAL A 166 1.47 -20.95 4.04
CA VAL A 166 1.47 -20.32 2.71
C VAL A 166 1.64 -21.36 1.61
N ALA A 167 2.58 -22.31 1.76
CA ALA A 167 2.77 -23.39 0.82
C ALA A 167 1.52 -24.27 0.69
N SER A 168 0.88 -24.64 1.81
CA SER A 168 -0.32 -25.47 1.79
C SER A 168 -1.51 -24.78 1.10
N LEU A 169 -1.69 -23.47 1.33
CA LEU A 169 -2.76 -22.69 0.69
C LEU A 169 -2.48 -22.43 -0.80
N ARG A 170 -1.21 -22.39 -1.20
CA ARG A 170 -0.80 -22.26 -2.60
C ARG A 170 -1.07 -23.55 -3.37
N ASP A 171 -0.64 -24.69 -2.82
CA ASP A 171 -0.58 -25.97 -3.53
C ASP A 171 -1.90 -26.76 -3.47
N ASP A 172 -2.78 -26.45 -2.51
CA ASP A 172 -4.03 -27.14 -2.28
C ASP A 172 -5.23 -26.18 -2.34
N ALA A 173 -6.05 -26.33 -3.40
CA ALA A 173 -7.20 -25.47 -3.64
C ALA A 173 -8.32 -25.67 -2.60
N ASP A 174 -8.50 -26.90 -2.09
CA ASP A 174 -9.53 -27.20 -1.10
C ASP A 174 -9.14 -26.58 0.25
N ARG A 175 -7.88 -26.69 0.67
CA ARG A 175 -7.36 -26.00 1.87
C ARG A 175 -7.46 -24.47 1.76
N ARG A 176 -7.21 -23.94 0.56
CA ARG A 176 -7.38 -22.52 0.30
C ARG A 176 -8.85 -22.10 0.41
N ALA A 177 -9.77 -22.87 -0.13
CA ALA A 177 -11.21 -22.64 -0.01
C ALA A 177 -11.67 -22.70 1.46
N ASP A 178 -11.21 -23.68 2.22
CA ASP A 178 -11.49 -23.81 3.67
C ASP A 178 -10.97 -22.59 4.45
N PHE A 179 -9.76 -22.13 4.13
CA PHE A 179 -9.19 -20.92 4.74
C PHE A 179 -10.05 -19.68 4.43
N LEU A 180 -10.54 -19.59 3.19
CA LEU A 180 -11.34 -18.47 2.72
C LEU A 180 -12.82 -18.56 3.09
N ALA A 181 -13.30 -19.70 3.58
CA ALA A 181 -14.72 -19.89 3.95
C ALA A 181 -15.21 -18.82 4.95
N GLY A 182 -14.35 -18.39 5.89
CA GLY A 182 -14.67 -17.33 6.84
C GLY A 182 -14.91 -15.96 6.17
N PHE A 183 -14.37 -15.73 4.99
CA PHE A 183 -14.55 -14.47 4.23
C PHE A 183 -15.85 -14.48 3.38
N GLY A 184 -16.47 -15.65 3.19
CA GLY A 184 -17.68 -15.80 2.38
C GLY A 184 -17.48 -15.52 0.89
N SER A 185 -16.24 -15.64 0.40
CA SER A 185 -15.88 -15.35 -0.98
C SER A 185 -14.66 -16.16 -1.39
N ASP A 186 -14.69 -16.74 -2.58
CA ASP A 186 -13.60 -17.57 -3.11
C ASP A 186 -12.52 -16.71 -3.78
N ALA A 187 -11.30 -17.27 -3.88
CA ALA A 187 -10.23 -16.65 -4.65
C ALA A 187 -10.47 -16.83 -6.16
N VAL A 188 -10.47 -15.73 -6.90
CA VAL A 188 -10.53 -15.70 -8.37
C VAL A 188 -9.15 -15.53 -9.01
N ALA A 189 -8.16 -15.04 -8.25
CA ALA A 189 -6.77 -14.95 -8.67
C ALA A 189 -5.84 -15.12 -7.47
N VAL A 190 -4.66 -15.66 -7.73
CA VAL A 190 -3.60 -15.87 -6.75
C VAL A 190 -2.29 -15.30 -7.31
N ASP A 191 -1.57 -14.54 -6.48
CA ASP A 191 -0.27 -13.94 -6.79
C ASP A 191 0.75 -14.38 -5.72
N GLU A 192 1.85 -14.96 -6.16
CA GLU A 192 2.91 -15.53 -5.32
C GLU A 192 4.19 -14.68 -5.33
N THR A 193 4.11 -13.44 -5.81
CA THR A 193 5.27 -12.56 -5.94
C THR A 193 5.97 -12.34 -4.60
N ASP A 194 5.20 -12.17 -3.49
CA ASP A 194 5.78 -12.05 -2.14
C ASP A 194 4.78 -12.59 -1.09
N GLY A 195 4.88 -13.85 -0.75
CA GLY A 195 3.90 -14.57 0.06
C GLY A 195 2.74 -15.11 -0.78
N LEU A 196 1.52 -15.02 -0.29
CA LEU A 196 0.31 -15.46 -0.99
C LEU A 196 -0.76 -14.37 -0.96
N ARG A 197 -0.95 -13.71 -2.09
CA ARG A 197 -1.96 -12.66 -2.29
C ARG A 197 -3.12 -13.23 -3.09
N MET A 198 -4.31 -13.16 -2.56
CA MET A 198 -5.53 -13.71 -3.16
C MET A 198 -6.53 -12.59 -3.44
N THR A 199 -6.98 -12.47 -4.67
CA THR A 199 -8.11 -11.62 -5.05
C THR A 199 -9.38 -12.42 -4.93
N LEU A 200 -10.33 -11.93 -4.14
CA LEU A 200 -11.61 -12.59 -3.90
C LEU A 200 -12.65 -12.18 -4.96
N ALA A 201 -13.65 -13.03 -5.15
CA ALA A 201 -14.72 -12.81 -6.15
C ALA A 201 -15.51 -11.50 -5.89
N ASP A 202 -15.58 -11.03 -4.66
CA ASP A 202 -16.23 -9.77 -4.28
C ASP A 202 -15.31 -8.55 -4.42
N GLY A 203 -14.10 -8.73 -4.93
CA GLY A 203 -13.12 -7.68 -5.21
C GLY A 203 -12.24 -7.30 -4.00
N ARG A 204 -12.45 -7.90 -2.81
CA ARG A 204 -11.50 -7.79 -1.70
C ARG A 204 -10.22 -8.52 -2.03
N ILE A 205 -9.12 -8.10 -1.38
CA ILE A 205 -7.84 -8.77 -1.47
C ILE A 205 -7.38 -9.14 -0.07
N VAL A 206 -6.88 -10.35 0.08
CA VAL A 206 -6.23 -10.85 1.29
C VAL A 206 -4.84 -11.35 0.94
N HIS A 207 -3.85 -11.00 1.76
CA HIS A 207 -2.46 -11.33 1.46
C HIS A 207 -1.73 -11.74 2.74
N LEU A 208 -1.19 -12.95 2.72
CA LEU A 208 -0.38 -13.53 3.80
C LEU A 208 1.09 -13.43 3.41
N ARG A 209 1.91 -12.90 4.31
CA ARG A 209 3.34 -12.79 4.09
C ARG A 209 4.12 -13.20 5.33
N PRO A 210 4.81 -14.36 5.29
CA PRO A 210 5.79 -14.70 6.32
C PRO A 210 6.89 -13.64 6.41
N SER A 211 7.28 -13.26 7.62
CA SER A 211 8.42 -12.35 7.80
C SER A 211 9.73 -13.11 7.66
N GLY A 212 10.68 -12.53 6.90
CA GLY A 212 12.03 -13.09 6.79
C GLY A 212 12.96 -12.74 7.97
N ASN A 213 12.58 -11.75 8.80
CA ASN A 213 13.46 -11.15 9.80
C ASN A 213 12.95 -11.29 11.25
N ALA A 214 11.73 -11.72 11.45
CA ALA A 214 11.10 -11.84 12.76
C ALA A 214 10.11 -13.01 12.77
N PRO A 215 9.84 -13.64 13.94
CA PRO A 215 8.85 -14.69 14.08
C PRO A 215 7.44 -14.06 14.04
N GLU A 216 7.02 -13.64 12.86
CA GLU A 216 5.70 -13.04 12.63
C GLU A 216 5.14 -13.40 11.25
N CYS A 217 3.83 -13.46 11.14
CA CYS A 217 3.12 -13.54 9.88
C CYS A 217 2.29 -12.28 9.68
N ARG A 218 2.54 -11.57 8.59
CA ARG A 218 1.82 -10.35 8.23
C ARG A 218 0.59 -10.69 7.43
N PHE A 219 -0.46 -9.94 7.71
CA PHE A 219 -1.71 -10.00 6.96
C PHE A 219 -2.04 -8.61 6.43
N TYR A 220 -2.33 -8.54 5.14
CA TYR A 220 -2.77 -7.33 4.46
C TYR A 220 -4.15 -7.57 3.89
N ALA A 221 -5.01 -6.58 4.01
CA ALA A 221 -6.35 -6.57 3.45
C ALA A 221 -6.53 -5.34 2.55
N GLU A 222 -7.31 -5.48 1.49
CA GLU A 222 -7.72 -4.38 0.64
C GLU A 222 -9.20 -4.52 0.28
N ALA A 223 -9.93 -3.40 0.34
CA ALA A 223 -11.36 -3.35 0.02
C ALA A 223 -11.79 -1.99 -0.56
N GLY A 224 -13.08 -1.88 -0.93
CA GLY A 224 -13.66 -0.67 -1.51
C GLY A 224 -14.00 0.44 -0.49
N SER A 225 -13.81 0.21 0.81
CA SER A 225 -13.96 1.22 1.87
C SER A 225 -12.99 0.93 3.02
N VAL A 226 -12.74 1.96 3.84
CA VAL A 226 -11.88 1.84 5.04
C VAL A 226 -12.44 0.77 5.99
N ASP A 227 -13.72 0.84 6.29
CA ASP A 227 -14.37 -0.09 7.22
C ASP A 227 -14.28 -1.54 6.69
N ALA A 228 -14.59 -1.76 5.42
CA ALA A 228 -14.49 -3.08 4.81
C ALA A 228 -13.04 -3.63 4.80
N ALA A 229 -12.02 -2.77 4.64
CA ALA A 229 -10.63 -3.18 4.73
C ALA A 229 -10.26 -3.57 6.18
N GLN A 230 -10.70 -2.81 7.17
CA GLN A 230 -10.48 -3.11 8.60
C GLN A 230 -11.21 -4.39 9.03
N ASP A 231 -12.46 -4.56 8.64
CA ASP A 231 -13.24 -5.78 8.93
C ASP A 231 -12.58 -7.01 8.29
N THR A 232 -12.10 -6.87 7.04
CA THR A 232 -11.38 -7.95 6.35
C THR A 232 -10.07 -8.28 7.05
N LEU A 233 -9.34 -7.28 7.54
CA LEU A 233 -8.11 -7.47 8.32
C LEU A 233 -8.39 -8.20 9.63
N ALA A 234 -9.38 -7.73 10.41
CA ALA A 234 -9.73 -8.33 11.70
C ALA A 234 -10.15 -9.79 11.55
N LEU A 235 -10.99 -10.08 10.54
CA LEU A 235 -11.39 -11.45 10.19
C LEU A 235 -10.18 -12.28 9.80
N GLY A 236 -9.29 -11.72 8.94
CA GLY A 236 -8.08 -12.39 8.45
C GLY A 236 -7.12 -12.79 9.56
N LEU A 237 -6.89 -11.90 10.52
CA LEU A 237 -6.06 -12.21 11.69
C LEU A 237 -6.67 -13.34 12.55
N GLY A 238 -8.00 -13.34 12.68
CA GLY A 238 -8.73 -14.41 13.39
C GLY A 238 -8.60 -15.77 12.71
N VAL A 239 -8.75 -15.82 11.37
CA VAL A 239 -8.59 -17.04 10.56
C VAL A 239 -7.13 -17.51 10.58
N LEU A 240 -6.20 -16.58 10.37
CA LEU A 240 -4.76 -16.86 10.40
C LEU A 240 -4.32 -17.43 11.76
N GLY A 241 -4.80 -16.85 12.87
CA GLY A 241 -4.50 -17.33 14.22
C GLY A 241 -5.03 -18.73 14.53
N LYS A 242 -6.13 -19.14 13.89
CA LYS A 242 -6.63 -20.54 13.97
C LYS A 242 -5.82 -21.50 13.11
N ALA A 243 -5.40 -21.07 11.93
CA ALA A 243 -4.67 -21.90 10.99
C ALA A 243 -3.21 -22.16 11.41
N LEU A 244 -2.64 -21.30 12.28
CA LEU A 244 -1.28 -21.41 12.82
C LEU A 244 -1.20 -22.02 14.23
N ARG A 245 -2.27 -22.62 14.71
CA ARG A 245 -2.32 -23.39 15.97
C ARG A 245 -2.44 -24.88 15.66
#